data_5b646461d13f0eaff48fe8002e92a182
#
_entry.id   5b646461d13f0eaff48fe8002e92a182
#
_cell.length_a   1.000
_cell.length_b   1.000
_cell.length_c   1.000
_cell.angle_alpha   90.00
_cell.angle_beta   90.00
_cell.angle_gamma   90.00
#
_symmetry.space_group_name_H-M   'P 1'
#
loop_
_entity.id
_entity.type
_entity.pdbx_description
1 polymer ?
#
loop_
_entity_poly.entity_id
_entity_poly.type
_entity_poly.pdbx_seq_one_letter_code
_entity_poly.pdbx_strand_id
1 'polypeptide(L)'
;MSTVGCVKKSDIVIVGAGAAGTQVAQVLSRAGKTAVLVDPRDEPVELPPLTDGLFGEALTVTPLPVPEGIQRITAEAVRVEQGAVHLADGRVLEAESIVIATGLAPRPSPIAGGFTVGSLPQAQALREAVVGRGGSLPRLGVLGSGFLALEIARSAADRGAEVALHLRGDLPLPGASPELGQAVLELNEAAGVRFVPRDPNPDAASADVWAAAVGSRPVVPDCPWPLTFSGRLAVGADLQVAPGVWAIGDCTEPVEGPNAGLGDGGAEPTALSQGLWLGRVLAGDDADAVWREVPSRWSFQGTTRVFTAGAAYRVCDPTPVVLGDPAAGRGQLLFFSGPHDDSVLLRVETIGLPPAHNAAKRLLGSVLAEGLDAIADGRDLPGAVTRAEAPAPDFDMRARSRQPAGRIA
;
A
#
# COMPACT_ATOMS: atom_id res chain seq x y z
N MET A 1 -24.80 -34.21 18.71
CA MET A 1 -23.44 -34.17 19.26
C MET A 1 -22.53 -33.74 18.12
N SER A 2 -22.19 -32.43 18.04
CA SER A 2 -21.24 -31.92 17.05
C SER A 2 -19.87 -32.46 17.42
N THR A 3 -19.24 -33.19 16.51
CA THR A 3 -17.82 -33.53 16.57
C THR A 3 -17.04 -32.22 16.52
N VAL A 4 -16.49 -31.81 17.67
CA VAL A 4 -15.48 -30.73 17.75
C VAL A 4 -14.38 -31.10 16.75
N GLY A 5 -14.17 -30.25 15.73
CA GLY A 5 -13.18 -30.49 14.70
C GLY A 5 -11.79 -30.69 15.30
N CYS A 6 -11.00 -31.53 14.67
CA CYS A 6 -9.66 -31.91 15.13
C CYS A 6 -8.83 -30.66 15.44
N VAL A 7 -8.47 -30.47 16.70
CA VAL A 7 -7.57 -29.42 17.15
C VAL A 7 -6.17 -29.78 16.64
N LYS A 8 -5.59 -28.93 15.81
CA LYS A 8 -4.23 -29.06 15.34
C LYS A 8 -3.36 -28.05 16.07
N LYS A 9 -2.33 -28.53 16.80
CA LYS A 9 -1.33 -27.68 17.45
C LYS A 9 -0.20 -27.35 16.47
N SER A 10 0.16 -26.09 16.39
CA SER A 10 1.30 -25.58 15.64
C SER A 10 2.01 -24.51 16.47
N ASP A 11 3.32 -24.36 16.31
CA ASP A 11 4.03 -23.29 16.99
C ASP A 11 3.63 -21.92 16.44
N ILE A 12 3.45 -21.83 15.11
CA ILE A 12 3.13 -20.57 14.43
C ILE A 12 1.97 -20.79 13.44
N VAL A 13 0.95 -19.93 13.51
CA VAL A 13 -0.13 -19.84 12.52
C VAL A 13 -0.13 -18.46 11.88
N ILE A 14 -0.10 -18.41 10.55
CA ILE A 14 -0.16 -17.20 9.75
C ILE A 14 -1.51 -17.17 9.03
N VAL A 15 -2.29 -16.12 9.26
CA VAL A 15 -3.63 -15.91 8.66
C VAL A 15 -3.51 -14.88 7.53
N GLY A 16 -3.62 -15.34 6.30
CA GLY A 16 -3.46 -14.57 5.08
C GLY A 16 -2.17 -14.86 4.32
N ALA A 17 -2.29 -15.36 3.09
CA ALA A 17 -1.18 -15.64 2.18
C ALA A 17 -1.00 -14.52 1.13
N GLY A 18 -1.19 -13.26 1.52
CA GLY A 18 -0.77 -12.09 0.74
C GLY A 18 0.73 -11.81 0.87
N ALA A 19 1.20 -10.67 0.36
CA ALA A 19 2.60 -10.28 0.38
C ALA A 19 3.23 -10.37 1.78
N ALA A 20 2.57 -9.83 2.81
CA ALA A 20 3.08 -9.84 4.18
C ALA A 20 3.18 -11.26 4.77
N GLY A 21 2.09 -12.03 4.72
CA GLY A 21 2.08 -13.38 5.31
C GLY A 21 2.99 -14.36 4.59
N THR A 22 3.06 -14.30 3.25
CA THR A 22 4.00 -15.12 2.46
C THR A 22 5.44 -14.74 2.76
N GLN A 23 5.74 -13.44 2.98
CA GLN A 23 7.08 -13.00 3.36
C GLN A 23 7.50 -13.57 4.73
N VAL A 24 6.61 -13.58 5.75
CA VAL A 24 6.87 -14.27 7.03
C VAL A 24 7.15 -15.74 6.79
N ALA A 25 6.30 -16.43 6.02
CA ALA A 25 6.44 -17.85 5.72
C ALA A 25 7.78 -18.17 5.04
N GLN A 26 8.24 -17.33 4.10
CA GLN A 26 9.54 -17.48 3.44
C GLN A 26 10.72 -17.33 4.40
N VAL A 27 10.67 -16.37 5.32
CA VAL A 27 11.73 -16.17 6.30
C VAL A 27 11.80 -17.36 7.25
N LEU A 28 10.66 -17.81 7.77
CA LEU A 28 10.58 -18.98 8.65
C LEU A 28 11.11 -20.24 7.97
N SER A 29 10.71 -20.49 6.72
CA SER A 29 11.21 -21.63 5.93
C SER A 29 12.73 -21.61 5.78
N ARG A 30 13.32 -20.46 5.43
CA ARG A 30 14.79 -20.30 5.32
C ARG A 30 15.50 -20.52 6.64
N ALA A 31 14.84 -20.24 7.77
CA ALA A 31 15.34 -20.51 9.11
C ALA A 31 15.07 -21.95 9.59
N GLY A 32 14.54 -22.83 8.74
CA GLY A 32 14.21 -24.22 9.10
C GLY A 32 13.04 -24.35 10.08
N LYS A 33 12.22 -23.30 10.26
CA LYS A 33 11.02 -23.30 11.11
C LYS A 33 9.81 -23.79 10.34
N THR A 34 8.86 -24.38 11.05
CA THR A 34 7.57 -24.81 10.50
C THR A 34 6.46 -23.85 10.91
N ALA A 35 5.48 -23.67 10.07
CA ALA A 35 4.28 -22.89 10.37
C ALA A 35 3.07 -23.41 9.55
N VAL A 36 1.88 -22.98 9.97
CA VAL A 36 0.64 -23.18 9.19
C VAL A 36 0.25 -21.85 8.57
N LEU A 37 0.06 -21.82 7.25
CA LEU A 37 -0.41 -20.67 6.49
C LEU A 37 -1.85 -20.90 6.07
N VAL A 38 -2.77 -20.06 6.55
CA VAL A 38 -4.21 -20.16 6.30
C VAL A 38 -4.63 -19.06 5.34
N ASP A 39 -5.29 -19.42 4.24
CA ASP A 39 -5.85 -18.46 3.27
C ASP A 39 -7.02 -19.11 2.52
N PRO A 40 -8.12 -18.40 2.28
CA PRO A 40 -9.27 -18.99 1.57
C PRO A 40 -9.04 -19.16 0.06
N ARG A 41 -8.04 -18.48 -0.54
CA ARG A 41 -7.75 -18.58 -1.97
C ARG A 41 -6.93 -19.82 -2.25
N ASP A 42 -7.20 -20.51 -3.35
CA ASP A 42 -6.41 -21.69 -3.74
C ASP A 42 -5.03 -21.29 -4.24
N GLU A 43 -4.93 -20.22 -5.03
CA GLU A 43 -3.69 -19.73 -5.62
C GLU A 43 -3.56 -18.22 -5.34
N PRO A 44 -2.98 -17.82 -4.20
CA PRO A 44 -2.68 -16.42 -3.94
C PRO A 44 -1.61 -15.91 -4.91
N VAL A 45 -1.84 -14.68 -5.39
CA VAL A 45 -0.95 -14.01 -6.35
C VAL A 45 -0.62 -12.61 -5.86
N GLU A 46 0.48 -12.06 -6.37
CA GLU A 46 0.78 -10.63 -6.23
C GLU A 46 -0.28 -9.79 -6.92
N LEU A 47 -0.71 -8.69 -6.29
CA LEU A 47 -1.75 -7.83 -6.84
C LEU A 47 -1.23 -6.78 -7.83
N PRO A 48 -0.07 -6.11 -7.58
CA PRO A 48 0.40 -5.05 -8.49
C PRO A 48 0.54 -5.48 -9.95
N PRO A 49 1.09 -6.66 -10.28
CA PRO A 49 1.20 -7.10 -11.68
C PRO A 49 -0.16 -7.28 -12.38
N LEU A 50 -1.25 -7.48 -11.62
CA LEU A 50 -2.59 -7.63 -12.18
C LEU A 50 -3.16 -6.31 -12.72
N THR A 51 -2.63 -5.16 -12.30
CA THR A 51 -3.17 -3.84 -12.64
C THR A 51 -2.31 -3.09 -13.62
N ASP A 52 -0.99 -3.19 -13.52
CA ASP A 52 -0.04 -2.51 -14.40
C ASP A 52 -0.21 -2.88 -15.87
N GLY A 53 -0.52 -4.14 -16.15
CA GLY A 53 -0.69 -4.67 -17.50
C GLY A 53 -2.06 -5.31 -17.73
N LEU A 54 -3.10 -4.87 -17.03
CA LEU A 54 -4.42 -5.50 -17.00
C LEU A 54 -4.99 -5.78 -18.39
N PHE A 55 -4.84 -4.85 -19.33
CA PHE A 55 -5.34 -4.98 -20.70
C PHE A 55 -4.23 -5.21 -21.73
N GLY A 56 -3.02 -5.56 -21.30
CA GLY A 56 -1.90 -5.92 -22.16
C GLY A 56 -2.17 -7.16 -23.04
N GLU A 57 -1.18 -7.68 -23.76
CA GLU A 57 -1.34 -8.90 -24.57
C GLU A 57 -1.72 -10.11 -23.72
N ALA A 58 -1.08 -10.26 -22.56
CA ALA A 58 -1.40 -11.26 -21.55
C ALA A 58 -1.50 -10.59 -20.17
N LEU A 59 -2.32 -11.16 -19.29
CA LEU A 59 -2.35 -10.77 -17.89
C LEU A 59 -1.12 -11.37 -17.19
N THR A 60 -0.30 -10.52 -16.60
CA THR A 60 0.83 -10.98 -15.78
C THR A 60 0.30 -11.51 -14.45
N VAL A 61 0.61 -12.76 -14.16
CA VAL A 61 0.23 -13.43 -12.91
C VAL A 61 1.50 -13.93 -12.22
N THR A 62 1.78 -13.38 -11.04
CA THR A 62 2.92 -13.79 -10.21
C THR A 62 2.37 -14.58 -9.01
N PRO A 63 2.52 -15.91 -8.99
CA PRO A 63 2.08 -16.72 -7.84
C PRO A 63 2.88 -16.39 -6.59
N LEU A 64 2.22 -16.46 -5.44
CA LEU A 64 2.84 -16.43 -4.12
C LEU A 64 3.00 -17.88 -3.64
N PRO A 65 4.18 -18.50 -3.83
CA PRO A 65 4.35 -19.91 -3.53
C PRO A 65 4.37 -20.16 -2.01
N VAL A 66 3.91 -21.34 -1.61
CA VAL A 66 4.06 -21.82 -0.24
C VAL A 66 5.48 -22.39 -0.09
N PRO A 67 6.32 -21.83 0.81
CA PRO A 67 7.69 -22.31 0.98
C PRO A 67 7.73 -23.70 1.63
N GLU A 68 8.87 -24.38 1.45
CA GLU A 68 9.12 -25.68 2.10
C GLU A 68 9.01 -25.59 3.61
N GLY A 69 8.47 -26.63 4.27
CA GLY A 69 8.25 -26.66 5.72
C GLY A 69 7.04 -25.87 6.20
N ILE A 70 6.35 -25.14 5.31
CA ILE A 70 5.12 -24.41 5.64
C ILE A 70 3.92 -25.23 5.17
N GLN A 71 3.04 -25.57 6.10
CA GLN A 71 1.80 -26.27 5.75
C GLN A 71 0.73 -25.25 5.38
N ARG A 72 0.14 -25.38 4.19
CA ARG A 72 -1.01 -24.59 3.78
C ARG A 72 -2.33 -25.23 4.17
N ILE A 73 -3.27 -24.39 4.59
CA ILE A 73 -4.67 -24.73 4.78
C ILE A 73 -5.51 -23.74 3.97
N THR A 74 -6.22 -24.26 2.94
CA THR A 74 -7.21 -23.46 2.21
C THR A 74 -8.50 -23.42 3.02
N ALA A 75 -8.69 -22.31 3.76
CA ALA A 75 -9.87 -22.03 4.57
C ALA A 75 -9.90 -20.53 4.94
N GLU A 76 -11.08 -20.02 5.23
CA GLU A 76 -11.27 -18.69 5.81
C GLU A 76 -11.10 -18.77 7.34
N ALA A 77 -10.27 -17.88 7.91
CA ALA A 77 -10.21 -17.66 9.34
C ALA A 77 -11.30 -16.64 9.72
N VAL A 78 -12.29 -17.10 10.49
CA VAL A 78 -13.45 -16.28 10.85
C VAL A 78 -13.29 -15.60 12.20
N ARG A 79 -12.49 -16.18 13.10
CA ARG A 79 -12.19 -15.62 14.42
C ARG A 79 -10.77 -15.92 14.85
N VAL A 80 -10.13 -14.95 15.48
CA VAL A 80 -8.81 -15.09 16.08
C VAL A 80 -8.86 -14.59 17.53
N GLU A 81 -8.36 -15.42 18.43
CA GLU A 81 -8.15 -15.08 19.83
C GLU A 81 -6.75 -15.51 20.27
N GLN A 82 -6.33 -15.11 21.45
CA GLN A 82 -5.00 -15.48 21.96
C GLN A 82 -4.88 -17.00 22.05
N GLY A 83 -3.93 -17.57 21.31
CA GLY A 83 -3.66 -19.01 21.29
C GLY A 83 -4.52 -19.81 20.32
N ALA A 84 -5.51 -19.24 19.61
CA ALA A 84 -6.38 -20.00 18.70
C ALA A 84 -6.85 -19.22 17.47
N VAL A 85 -6.96 -19.93 16.34
CA VAL A 85 -7.57 -19.47 15.08
C VAL A 85 -8.72 -20.39 14.72
N HIS A 86 -9.93 -19.84 14.58
CA HIS A 86 -11.14 -20.55 14.20
C HIS A 86 -11.42 -20.41 12.71
N LEU A 87 -11.61 -21.52 12.03
CA LEU A 87 -11.86 -21.57 10.60
C LEU A 87 -13.36 -21.71 10.30
N ALA A 88 -13.78 -21.22 9.13
CA ALA A 88 -15.19 -21.27 8.70
C ALA A 88 -15.75 -22.71 8.59
N ASP A 89 -14.89 -23.69 8.37
CA ASP A 89 -15.27 -25.12 8.31
C ASP A 89 -15.37 -25.81 9.69
N GLY A 90 -15.23 -25.05 10.77
CA GLY A 90 -15.34 -25.52 12.15
C GLY A 90 -14.04 -26.06 12.76
N ARG A 91 -12.96 -26.12 12.01
CA ARG A 91 -11.63 -26.48 12.57
C ARG A 91 -11.12 -25.36 13.48
N VAL A 92 -10.36 -25.74 14.49
CA VAL A 92 -9.62 -24.82 15.39
C VAL A 92 -8.14 -25.16 15.31
N LEU A 93 -7.31 -24.13 15.12
CA LEU A 93 -5.85 -24.25 15.13
C LEU A 93 -5.33 -23.57 16.38
N GLU A 94 -4.71 -24.35 17.29
CA GLU A 94 -4.02 -23.81 18.47
C GLU A 94 -2.58 -23.44 18.08
N ALA A 95 -2.12 -22.27 18.53
CA ALA A 95 -0.77 -21.79 18.25
C ALA A 95 -0.21 -20.93 19.38
N GLU A 96 1.11 -21.02 19.61
CA GLU A 96 1.82 -20.13 20.54
C GLU A 96 2.00 -18.73 19.94
N SER A 97 2.20 -18.67 18.62
CA SER A 97 2.36 -17.44 17.85
C SER A 97 1.35 -17.37 16.73
N ILE A 98 0.62 -16.26 16.65
CA ILE A 98 -0.38 -16.01 15.59
C ILE A 98 -0.04 -14.72 14.87
N VAL A 99 -0.05 -14.77 13.54
CA VAL A 99 0.18 -13.61 12.66
C VAL A 99 -1.07 -13.35 11.84
N ILE A 100 -1.70 -12.17 12.01
CA ILE A 100 -2.83 -11.72 11.20
C ILE A 100 -2.28 -10.87 10.05
N ALA A 101 -2.43 -11.35 8.81
CA ALA A 101 -1.90 -10.73 7.59
C ALA A 101 -2.97 -10.72 6.47
N THR A 102 -4.21 -10.50 6.83
CA THR A 102 -5.40 -10.66 5.98
C THR A 102 -5.62 -9.54 4.96
N GLY A 103 -4.91 -8.41 5.12
CA GLY A 103 -4.88 -7.33 4.14
C GLY A 103 -6.19 -6.57 3.95
N LEU A 104 -6.48 -6.21 2.70
CA LEU A 104 -7.64 -5.40 2.31
C LEU A 104 -8.50 -6.12 1.29
N ALA A 105 -9.79 -5.77 1.26
CA ALA A 105 -10.69 -6.07 0.17
C ALA A 105 -11.17 -4.77 -0.50
N PRO A 106 -11.36 -4.74 -1.83
CA PRO A 106 -11.90 -3.57 -2.51
C PRO A 106 -13.32 -3.26 -1.99
N ARG A 107 -13.66 -1.97 -1.92
CA ARG A 107 -15.05 -1.56 -1.73
C ARG A 107 -15.85 -1.93 -2.97
N PRO A 108 -17.10 -2.37 -2.82
CA PRO A 108 -17.96 -2.66 -3.96
C PRO A 108 -18.08 -1.45 -4.88
N SER A 109 -18.27 -1.71 -6.17
CA SER A 109 -18.60 -0.64 -7.12
C SER A 109 -19.92 0.02 -6.73
N PRO A 110 -19.98 1.36 -6.68
CA PRO A 110 -21.26 2.07 -6.52
C PRO A 110 -22.09 2.05 -7.80
N ILE A 111 -21.51 1.69 -8.93
CA ILE A 111 -22.19 1.55 -10.21
C ILE A 111 -22.64 0.10 -10.39
N ALA A 112 -23.92 -0.11 -10.66
CA ALA A 112 -24.48 -1.45 -10.84
C ALA A 112 -23.77 -2.18 -11.99
N GLY A 113 -23.33 -3.42 -11.75
CA GLY A 113 -22.57 -4.20 -12.72
C GLY A 113 -21.12 -3.76 -12.92
N GLY A 114 -20.65 -2.74 -12.20
CA GLY A 114 -19.26 -2.28 -12.27
C GLY A 114 -18.29 -3.25 -11.57
N PHE A 115 -17.13 -3.41 -12.16
CA PHE A 115 -16.07 -4.30 -11.70
C PHE A 115 -15.18 -3.64 -10.64
N THR A 116 -14.58 -4.45 -9.81
CA THR A 116 -13.48 -4.07 -8.89
C THR A 116 -12.27 -4.96 -9.14
N VAL A 117 -11.08 -4.54 -8.73
CA VAL A 117 -9.86 -5.35 -8.82
C VAL A 117 -9.18 -5.43 -7.46
N GLY A 118 -9.10 -6.64 -6.92
CA GLY A 118 -8.44 -6.97 -5.65
C GLY A 118 -8.13 -8.47 -5.56
N SER A 119 -8.34 -9.21 -6.68
CA SER A 119 -8.02 -10.62 -6.80
C SER A 119 -7.87 -11.01 -8.28
N LEU A 120 -7.21 -12.13 -8.54
CA LEU A 120 -7.06 -12.66 -9.90
C LEU A 120 -8.39 -12.88 -10.64
N PRO A 121 -9.43 -13.52 -10.02
CA PRO A 121 -10.72 -13.65 -10.70
C PRO A 121 -11.37 -12.31 -11.06
N GLN A 122 -11.24 -11.28 -10.19
CA GLN A 122 -11.78 -9.96 -10.48
C GLN A 122 -11.03 -9.27 -11.62
N ALA A 123 -9.68 -9.37 -11.66
CA ALA A 123 -8.87 -8.86 -12.76
C ALA A 123 -9.22 -9.55 -14.08
N GLN A 124 -9.37 -10.86 -14.08
CA GLN A 124 -9.78 -11.66 -15.24
C GLN A 124 -11.17 -11.26 -15.75
N ALA A 125 -12.14 -11.08 -14.84
CA ALA A 125 -13.50 -10.69 -15.19
C ALA A 125 -13.55 -9.29 -15.85
N LEU A 126 -12.83 -8.31 -15.30
CA LEU A 126 -12.73 -6.98 -15.91
C LEU A 126 -12.01 -7.05 -17.26
N ARG A 127 -10.91 -7.79 -17.35
CA ARG A 127 -10.19 -8.00 -18.60
C ARG A 127 -11.07 -8.60 -19.68
N GLU A 128 -11.81 -9.65 -19.38
CA GLU A 128 -12.73 -10.30 -20.31
C GLU A 128 -13.83 -9.33 -20.80
N ALA A 129 -14.36 -8.51 -19.88
CA ALA A 129 -15.37 -7.52 -20.25
C ALA A 129 -14.87 -6.45 -21.23
N VAL A 130 -13.57 -6.13 -21.20
CA VAL A 130 -12.96 -5.09 -22.05
C VAL A 130 -12.34 -5.69 -23.31
N VAL A 131 -11.54 -6.75 -23.22
CA VAL A 131 -10.76 -7.27 -24.35
C VAL A 131 -11.25 -8.61 -24.91
N GLY A 132 -12.13 -9.32 -24.19
CA GLY A 132 -12.60 -10.66 -24.56
C GLY A 132 -13.66 -10.69 -25.66
N ARG A 133 -14.26 -9.55 -26.01
CA ARG A 133 -15.45 -9.50 -26.90
C ARG A 133 -15.17 -9.61 -28.40
N GLY A 134 -13.92 -9.46 -28.82
CA GLY A 134 -13.57 -9.36 -30.24
C GLY A 134 -14.22 -8.16 -30.94
N GLY A 135 -13.50 -7.43 -31.76
CA GLY A 135 -13.98 -6.21 -32.44
C GLY A 135 -13.46 -4.93 -31.79
N SER A 136 -14.28 -3.85 -31.82
CA SER A 136 -13.90 -2.58 -31.19
C SER A 136 -13.96 -2.71 -29.66
N LEU A 137 -12.97 -2.09 -28.98
CA LEU A 137 -12.95 -2.02 -27.52
C LEU A 137 -14.15 -1.18 -27.02
N PRO A 138 -14.77 -1.56 -25.88
CA PRO A 138 -15.84 -0.78 -25.28
C PRO A 138 -15.30 0.54 -24.70
N ARG A 139 -16.18 1.52 -24.53
CA ARG A 139 -15.89 2.70 -23.73
C ARG A 139 -15.78 2.28 -22.28
N LEU A 140 -14.64 2.58 -21.65
CA LEU A 140 -14.38 2.25 -20.23
C LEU A 140 -14.52 3.48 -19.35
N GLY A 141 -15.46 3.44 -18.41
CA GLY A 141 -15.52 4.36 -17.29
C GLY A 141 -14.71 3.81 -16.10
N VAL A 142 -13.79 4.59 -15.57
CA VAL A 142 -13.06 4.26 -14.35
C VAL A 142 -13.45 5.25 -13.26
N LEU A 143 -13.89 4.77 -12.11
CA LEU A 143 -14.24 5.58 -10.96
C LEU A 143 -13.19 5.45 -9.86
N GLY A 144 -12.48 6.54 -9.54
CA GLY A 144 -11.47 6.57 -8.51
C GLY A 144 -10.40 7.62 -8.76
N SER A 145 -9.58 7.90 -7.73
CA SER A 145 -8.55 8.94 -7.81
C SER A 145 -7.17 8.46 -7.36
N GLY A 146 -7.03 7.19 -6.96
CA GLY A 146 -5.78 6.60 -6.48
C GLY A 146 -4.96 5.92 -7.59
N PHE A 147 -3.81 5.37 -7.23
CA PHE A 147 -2.92 4.66 -8.15
C PHE A 147 -3.61 3.55 -8.92
N LEU A 148 -4.41 2.71 -8.26
CA LEU A 148 -5.13 1.62 -8.92
C LEU A 148 -6.08 2.12 -10.04
N ALA A 149 -6.79 3.23 -9.80
CA ALA A 149 -7.67 3.82 -10.82
C ALA A 149 -6.86 4.30 -12.04
N LEU A 150 -5.73 4.94 -11.78
CA LEU A 150 -4.80 5.42 -12.82
C LEU A 150 -4.20 4.26 -13.63
N GLU A 151 -3.77 3.17 -12.97
CA GLU A 151 -3.22 1.98 -13.63
C GLU A 151 -4.25 1.31 -14.54
N ILE A 152 -5.48 1.13 -14.06
CA ILE A 152 -6.58 0.57 -14.85
C ILE A 152 -6.86 1.46 -16.07
N ALA A 153 -7.01 2.77 -15.86
CA ALA A 153 -7.29 3.72 -16.93
C ALA A 153 -6.15 3.77 -17.95
N ARG A 154 -4.90 3.83 -17.47
CA ARG A 154 -3.71 3.85 -18.31
C ARG A 154 -3.55 2.57 -19.13
N SER A 155 -3.67 1.41 -18.51
CA SER A 155 -3.57 0.13 -19.21
C SER A 155 -4.62 -0.03 -20.31
N ALA A 156 -5.83 0.50 -20.10
CA ALA A 156 -6.88 0.49 -21.12
C ALA A 156 -6.60 1.48 -22.27
N ALA A 157 -6.12 2.69 -21.95
CA ALA A 157 -5.74 3.68 -22.95
C ALA A 157 -4.56 3.20 -23.81
N ASP A 158 -3.54 2.60 -23.21
CA ASP A 158 -2.40 1.98 -23.91
C ASP A 158 -2.85 0.83 -24.85
N ARG A 159 -4.00 0.20 -24.55
CA ARG A 159 -4.63 -0.80 -25.44
C ARG A 159 -5.45 -0.17 -26.57
N GLY A 160 -5.70 1.13 -26.51
CA GLY A 160 -6.49 1.86 -27.50
C GLY A 160 -8.00 1.97 -27.19
N ALA A 161 -8.40 1.70 -25.93
CA ALA A 161 -9.78 1.92 -25.50
C ALA A 161 -10.07 3.42 -25.30
N GLU A 162 -11.31 3.82 -25.54
CA GLU A 162 -11.81 5.13 -25.08
C GLU A 162 -12.03 5.07 -23.56
N VAL A 163 -11.28 5.90 -22.81
CA VAL A 163 -11.25 5.84 -21.34
C VAL A 163 -11.64 7.19 -20.74
N ALA A 164 -12.57 7.15 -19.78
CA ALA A 164 -12.90 8.28 -18.93
C ALA A 164 -12.60 7.92 -17.46
N LEU A 165 -11.72 8.68 -16.81
CA LEU A 165 -11.40 8.54 -15.39
C LEU A 165 -12.12 9.62 -14.57
N HIS A 166 -13.11 9.19 -13.78
CA HIS A 166 -13.96 10.06 -12.98
C HIS A 166 -13.36 10.24 -11.60
N LEU A 167 -13.01 11.49 -11.25
CA LEU A 167 -12.38 11.86 -9.99
C LEU A 167 -13.38 12.41 -8.99
N ARG A 168 -13.15 12.17 -7.70
CA ARG A 168 -13.91 12.83 -6.62
C ARG A 168 -13.52 14.31 -6.46
N GLY A 169 -12.26 14.66 -6.65
CA GLY A 169 -11.70 16.01 -6.56
C GLY A 169 -11.26 16.54 -7.92
N ASP A 170 -10.43 17.56 -7.90
CA ASP A 170 -9.89 18.19 -9.12
C ASP A 170 -8.74 17.42 -9.73
N LEU A 171 -7.90 16.80 -8.87
CA LEU A 171 -6.68 16.10 -9.26
C LEU A 171 -6.71 14.63 -8.80
N PRO A 172 -6.01 13.75 -9.51
CA PRO A 172 -5.71 12.40 -9.00
C PRO A 172 -4.76 12.48 -7.80
N LEU A 173 -4.57 11.35 -7.10
CA LEU A 173 -3.67 11.17 -5.97
C LEU A 173 -3.92 12.16 -4.81
N PRO A 174 -5.12 12.16 -4.21
CA PRO A 174 -5.48 13.15 -3.16
C PRO A 174 -4.60 13.07 -1.90
N GLY A 175 -3.74 12.08 -1.75
CA GLY A 175 -2.76 11.95 -0.67
C GLY A 175 -1.35 12.40 -1.05
N ALA A 176 -1.14 12.85 -2.29
CA ALA A 176 0.09 13.43 -2.79
C ALA A 176 -0.02 14.96 -2.89
N SER A 177 1.08 15.60 -3.28
CA SER A 177 1.09 17.03 -3.58
C SER A 177 0.26 17.35 -4.83
N PRO A 178 -0.27 18.57 -4.95
CA PRO A 178 -0.91 19.03 -6.17
C PRO A 178 -0.01 18.94 -7.40
N GLU A 179 1.28 19.22 -7.24
CA GLU A 179 2.30 19.18 -8.29
C GLU A 179 2.46 17.77 -8.86
N LEU A 180 2.55 16.74 -7.99
CA LEU A 180 2.58 15.35 -8.44
C LEU A 180 1.25 14.94 -9.07
N GLY A 181 0.14 15.35 -8.48
CA GLY A 181 -1.21 15.11 -9.02
C GLY A 181 -1.34 15.65 -10.44
N GLN A 182 -0.89 16.89 -10.66
CA GLN A 182 -0.94 17.55 -11.97
C GLN A 182 -0.01 16.85 -12.99
N ALA A 183 1.22 16.53 -12.60
CA ALA A 183 2.17 15.84 -13.47
C ALA A 183 1.66 14.45 -13.90
N VAL A 184 1.01 13.71 -12.98
CA VAL A 184 0.43 12.40 -13.29
C VAL A 184 -0.82 12.54 -14.16
N LEU A 185 -1.62 13.59 -13.96
CA LEU A 185 -2.77 13.88 -14.84
C LEU A 185 -2.28 14.10 -16.27
N GLU A 186 -1.35 15.04 -16.48
CA GLU A 186 -0.80 15.38 -17.81
C GLU A 186 -0.16 14.18 -18.51
N LEU A 187 0.59 13.36 -17.75
CA LEU A 187 1.19 12.12 -18.26
C LEU A 187 0.14 11.13 -18.80
N ASN A 188 -1.02 11.03 -18.14
CA ASN A 188 -2.07 10.12 -18.54
C ASN A 188 -2.99 10.71 -19.61
N GLU A 189 -3.23 12.03 -19.61
CA GLU A 189 -3.92 12.72 -20.71
C GLU A 189 -3.16 12.58 -22.04
N ALA A 190 -1.83 12.72 -21.99
CA ALA A 190 -0.99 12.49 -23.16
C ALA A 190 -1.08 11.05 -23.72
N ALA A 191 -1.48 10.09 -22.89
CA ALA A 191 -1.74 8.71 -23.29
C ALA A 191 -3.20 8.43 -23.70
N GLY A 192 -4.06 9.45 -23.70
CA GLY A 192 -5.46 9.33 -24.13
C GLY A 192 -6.47 9.07 -23.02
N VAL A 193 -6.09 9.17 -21.74
CA VAL A 193 -7.05 9.11 -20.62
C VAL A 193 -7.76 10.45 -20.50
N ARG A 194 -9.08 10.47 -20.62
CA ARG A 194 -9.89 11.67 -20.37
C ARG A 194 -10.25 11.75 -18.88
N PHE A 195 -9.77 12.76 -18.18
CA PHE A 195 -10.15 13.02 -16.79
C PHE A 195 -11.48 13.78 -16.71
N VAL A 196 -12.32 13.37 -15.76
CA VAL A 196 -13.59 14.01 -15.42
C VAL A 196 -13.53 14.39 -13.93
N PRO A 197 -13.10 15.64 -13.61
CA PRO A 197 -12.96 16.08 -12.23
C PRO A 197 -14.34 16.31 -11.57
N ARG A 198 -14.39 16.16 -10.24
CA ARG A 198 -15.56 16.39 -9.39
C ARG A 198 -16.81 15.60 -9.80
N ASP A 199 -16.60 14.40 -10.36
CA ASP A 199 -17.68 13.51 -10.77
C ASP A 199 -17.63 12.16 -10.02
N PRO A 200 -17.98 12.14 -8.72
CA PRO A 200 -17.97 10.91 -7.94
C PRO A 200 -19.17 9.98 -8.21
N ASN A 201 -20.19 10.45 -8.94
CA ASN A 201 -21.41 9.73 -9.24
C ASN A 201 -21.76 9.87 -10.75
N PRO A 202 -20.91 9.30 -11.64
CA PRO A 202 -21.13 9.43 -13.07
C PRO A 202 -22.41 8.71 -13.52
N ASP A 203 -22.95 9.17 -14.65
CA ASP A 203 -24.03 8.46 -15.32
C ASP A 203 -23.53 7.09 -15.81
N ALA A 204 -24.15 6.01 -15.33
CA ALA A 204 -23.81 4.65 -15.72
C ALA A 204 -23.88 4.42 -17.24
N ALA A 205 -24.73 5.17 -17.98
CA ALA A 205 -24.87 5.07 -19.42
C ALA A 205 -23.71 5.76 -20.18
N SER A 206 -22.84 6.52 -19.52
CA SER A 206 -21.73 7.22 -20.16
C SER A 206 -20.57 6.29 -20.58
N ALA A 207 -20.55 5.04 -20.11
CA ALA A 207 -19.60 4.02 -20.52
C ALA A 207 -20.27 2.64 -20.69
N ASP A 208 -19.63 1.76 -21.45
CA ASP A 208 -20.15 0.41 -21.72
C ASP A 208 -19.68 -0.60 -20.67
N VAL A 209 -18.52 -0.34 -20.06
CA VAL A 209 -17.93 -1.10 -18.95
C VAL A 209 -17.47 -0.12 -17.87
N TRP A 210 -17.69 -0.47 -16.61
CA TRP A 210 -17.24 0.32 -15.48
C TRP A 210 -16.28 -0.45 -14.59
N ALA A 211 -15.16 0.20 -14.21
CA ALA A 211 -14.24 -0.24 -13.19
C ALA A 211 -14.23 0.74 -12.02
N ALA A 212 -14.35 0.24 -10.78
CA ALA A 212 -14.34 1.06 -9.58
C ALA A 212 -13.12 0.76 -8.71
N ALA A 213 -12.32 1.79 -8.46
CA ALA A 213 -11.19 1.79 -7.53
C ALA A 213 -11.41 2.89 -6.47
N VAL A 214 -12.55 2.77 -5.75
CA VAL A 214 -13.05 3.74 -4.78
C VAL A 214 -12.56 3.49 -3.35
N GLY A 215 -11.42 2.85 -3.23
CA GLY A 215 -10.79 2.48 -1.98
C GLY A 215 -11.08 1.04 -1.55
N SER A 216 -10.50 0.68 -0.41
CA SER A 216 -10.56 -0.65 0.16
C SER A 216 -11.05 -0.59 1.61
N ARG A 217 -11.36 -1.75 2.16
CA ARG A 217 -11.66 -1.94 3.58
C ARG A 217 -10.74 -3.02 4.15
N PRO A 218 -10.29 -2.89 5.42
CA PRO A 218 -9.56 -3.95 6.09
C PRO A 218 -10.37 -5.24 6.15
N VAL A 219 -9.69 -6.36 5.97
CA VAL A 219 -10.25 -7.70 6.23
C VAL A 219 -9.71 -8.12 7.58
N VAL A 220 -10.54 -8.05 8.62
CA VAL A 220 -10.16 -8.41 9.98
C VAL A 220 -11.10 -9.51 10.46
N PRO A 221 -10.59 -10.69 10.85
CA PRO A 221 -11.39 -11.72 11.50
C PRO A 221 -12.02 -11.20 12.79
N ASP A 222 -13.13 -11.80 13.26
CA ASP A 222 -13.64 -11.49 14.60
C ASP A 222 -12.52 -11.66 15.64
N CYS A 223 -12.32 -10.65 16.48
CA CYS A 223 -11.23 -10.64 17.44
C CYS A 223 -11.49 -9.65 18.58
N PRO A 224 -10.90 -9.87 19.78
CA PRO A 224 -11.13 -9.01 20.94
C PRO A 224 -10.31 -7.72 20.94
N TRP A 225 -9.41 -7.51 19.97
CA TRP A 225 -8.48 -6.38 19.98
C TRP A 225 -9.07 -5.12 19.33
N PRO A 226 -8.60 -3.93 19.74
CA PRO A 226 -9.14 -2.67 19.25
C PRO A 226 -8.85 -2.46 17.77
N LEU A 227 -9.83 -1.87 17.10
CA LEU A 227 -9.69 -1.36 15.74
C LEU A 227 -9.51 0.16 15.77
N THR A 228 -8.73 0.69 14.83
CA THR A 228 -8.61 2.12 14.60
C THR A 228 -9.87 2.67 13.94
N PHE A 229 -9.95 4.00 13.79
CA PHE A 229 -11.04 4.64 13.06
C PHE A 229 -11.15 4.16 11.59
N SER A 230 -10.05 3.73 11.01
CA SER A 230 -10.01 3.16 9.65
C SER A 230 -10.53 1.71 9.57
N GLY A 231 -10.83 1.09 10.72
CA GLY A 231 -11.24 -0.32 10.83
C GLY A 231 -10.06 -1.31 10.79
N ARG A 232 -8.81 -0.84 10.88
CA ARG A 232 -7.61 -1.67 10.96
C ARG A 232 -7.31 -2.08 12.40
N LEU A 233 -6.59 -3.20 12.56
CA LEU A 233 -6.05 -3.58 13.87
C LEU A 233 -5.04 -2.55 14.33
N ALA A 234 -5.25 -2.02 15.54
CA ALA A 234 -4.31 -1.12 16.20
C ALA A 234 -3.13 -1.95 16.74
N VAL A 235 -1.92 -1.65 16.27
CA VAL A 235 -0.71 -2.39 16.67
C VAL A 235 0.28 -1.48 17.40
N GLY A 236 1.05 -2.06 18.32
CA GLY A 236 2.18 -1.42 18.97
C GLY A 236 3.38 -1.22 18.04
N ALA A 237 4.47 -0.70 18.58
CA ALA A 237 5.73 -0.49 17.84
C ALA A 237 6.38 -1.81 17.38
N ASP A 238 6.08 -2.91 18.05
CA ASP A 238 6.50 -4.26 17.77
C ASP A 238 5.47 -5.06 16.95
N LEU A 239 4.49 -4.39 16.37
CA LEU A 239 3.40 -4.95 15.57
C LEU A 239 2.53 -5.97 16.33
N GLN A 240 2.59 -6.03 17.66
CA GLN A 240 1.72 -6.86 18.47
C GLN A 240 0.35 -6.18 18.70
N VAL A 241 -0.69 -7.02 18.73
CA VAL A 241 -2.03 -6.67 19.22
C VAL A 241 -2.24 -7.24 20.64
N ALA A 242 -1.53 -8.33 20.96
CA ALA A 242 -1.51 -8.98 22.27
C ALA A 242 -0.27 -9.88 22.38
N PRO A 243 0.15 -10.32 23.59
CA PRO A 243 1.26 -11.27 23.74
C PRO A 243 1.08 -12.52 22.88
N GLY A 244 2.04 -12.80 22.00
CA GLY A 244 2.00 -13.94 21.07
C GLY A 244 1.07 -13.75 19.86
N VAL A 245 0.49 -12.55 19.66
CA VAL A 245 -0.33 -12.26 18.50
C VAL A 245 0.12 -10.97 17.84
N TRP A 246 0.51 -11.07 16.58
CA TRP A 246 0.93 -9.96 15.75
C TRP A 246 -0.09 -9.70 14.64
N ALA A 247 -0.13 -8.47 14.16
CA ALA A 247 -0.83 -8.16 12.93
C ALA A 247 0.08 -7.32 12.02
N ILE A 248 0.08 -7.63 10.70
CA ILE A 248 0.97 -7.03 9.72
C ILE A 248 0.25 -6.77 8.37
N GLY A 249 0.85 -5.95 7.54
CA GLY A 249 0.30 -5.58 6.23
C GLY A 249 -0.87 -4.61 6.35
N ASP A 250 -1.66 -4.58 5.30
CA ASP A 250 -2.66 -3.54 5.09
C ASP A 250 -3.87 -3.61 6.04
N CYS A 251 -4.04 -4.72 6.77
CA CYS A 251 -5.08 -4.84 7.82
C CYS A 251 -4.69 -4.14 9.14
N THR A 252 -3.51 -3.52 9.24
CA THR A 252 -2.96 -2.94 10.46
C THR A 252 -2.74 -1.44 10.36
N GLU A 253 -2.70 -0.79 11.52
CA GLU A 253 -2.31 0.61 11.67
C GLU A 253 -1.47 0.76 12.95
N PRO A 254 -0.17 1.13 12.84
CA PRO A 254 0.66 1.43 13.99
C PRO A 254 0.12 2.66 14.74
N VAL A 255 -0.20 2.47 16.03
CA VAL A 255 -0.71 3.55 16.90
C VAL A 255 0.34 4.04 17.90
N GLU A 256 1.47 3.33 17.99
CA GLU A 256 2.60 3.64 18.85
C GLU A 256 3.92 3.48 18.10
N GLY A 257 4.98 4.08 18.64
CA GLY A 257 6.34 3.98 18.12
C GLY A 257 6.61 4.85 16.89
N PRO A 258 7.73 4.61 16.20
CA PRO A 258 8.25 5.49 15.15
C PRO A 258 7.35 5.60 13.92
N ASN A 259 6.50 4.62 13.69
CA ASN A 259 5.60 4.57 12.53
C ASN A 259 4.18 5.06 12.83
N ALA A 260 3.89 5.45 14.08
CA ALA A 260 2.57 5.97 14.45
C ALA A 260 2.26 7.29 13.72
N GLY A 261 1.12 7.31 13.04
CA GLY A 261 0.66 8.52 12.32
C GLY A 261 1.34 8.81 10.98
N LEU A 262 2.24 7.96 10.50
CA LEU A 262 2.86 8.11 9.18
C LEU A 262 1.91 7.80 8.01
N GLY A 263 0.68 7.45 8.29
CA GLY A 263 -0.35 7.14 7.31
C GLY A 263 -0.78 5.68 7.33
N ASP A 264 -1.65 5.36 6.42
CA ASP A 264 -2.37 4.09 6.35
C ASP A 264 -1.55 2.95 5.73
N GLY A 265 -0.27 2.92 5.83
CA GLY A 265 0.60 1.77 5.48
C GLY A 265 0.24 0.93 4.24
N GLY A 266 -0.95 1.09 3.70
CA GLY A 266 -1.55 0.26 2.65
C GLY A 266 -0.77 0.21 1.34
N ALA A 267 0.39 -0.46 1.36
CA ALA A 267 1.24 -0.63 0.20
C ALA A 267 2.12 -1.87 0.34
N GLU A 268 2.31 -2.58 -0.76
CA GLU A 268 3.11 -3.80 -0.82
C GLU A 268 4.53 -3.66 -0.21
N PRO A 269 5.31 -2.58 -0.46
CA PRO A 269 6.62 -2.44 0.17
C PRO A 269 6.56 -2.46 1.70
N THR A 270 5.57 -1.81 2.29
CA THR A 270 5.36 -1.81 3.73
C THR A 270 4.97 -3.21 4.23
N ALA A 271 4.08 -3.89 3.54
CA ALA A 271 3.66 -5.25 3.86
C ALA A 271 4.83 -6.24 3.82
N LEU A 272 5.68 -6.16 2.80
CA LEU A 272 6.89 -6.98 2.66
C LEU A 272 7.91 -6.68 3.77
N SER A 273 8.13 -5.40 4.11
CA SER A 273 9.03 -5.01 5.19
C SER A 273 8.57 -5.52 6.55
N GLN A 274 7.29 -5.37 6.87
CA GLN A 274 6.70 -5.93 8.09
C GLN A 274 6.83 -7.44 8.15
N GLY A 275 6.55 -8.13 7.04
CA GLY A 275 6.69 -9.57 6.94
C GLY A 275 8.13 -10.05 7.10
N LEU A 276 9.11 -9.34 6.51
CA LEU A 276 10.53 -9.64 6.66
C LEU A 276 10.98 -9.47 8.12
N TRP A 277 10.63 -8.34 8.74
CA TRP A 277 11.00 -8.05 10.13
C TRP A 277 10.38 -9.06 11.08
N LEU A 278 9.06 -9.30 11.01
CA LEU A 278 8.39 -10.24 11.91
C LEU A 278 8.85 -11.67 11.70
N GLY A 279 9.10 -12.07 10.44
CA GLY A 279 9.64 -13.39 10.14
C GLY A 279 10.97 -13.64 10.84
N ARG A 280 11.86 -12.64 10.89
CA ARG A 280 13.15 -12.70 11.62
C ARG A 280 12.94 -12.79 13.12
N VAL A 281 12.03 -11.98 13.68
CA VAL A 281 11.68 -12.06 15.13
C VAL A 281 11.19 -13.46 15.48
N LEU A 282 10.28 -14.02 14.72
CA LEU A 282 9.71 -15.35 14.95
C LEU A 282 10.72 -16.48 14.66
N ALA A 283 11.70 -16.26 13.80
CA ALA A 283 12.80 -17.19 13.56
C ALA A 283 13.77 -17.24 14.76
N GLY A 284 13.75 -16.24 15.62
CA GLY A 284 14.68 -16.09 16.76
C GLY A 284 15.97 -15.35 16.40
N ASP A 285 15.95 -14.59 15.28
CA ASP A 285 17.05 -13.71 14.93
C ASP A 285 17.10 -12.52 15.89
N ASP A 286 18.30 -11.96 16.07
CA ASP A 286 18.50 -10.71 16.81
C ASP A 286 18.03 -9.52 15.96
N ALA A 287 16.71 -9.35 15.89
CA ALA A 287 16.06 -8.24 15.21
C ALA A 287 15.78 -7.11 16.21
N ASP A 288 15.80 -5.87 15.71
CA ASP A 288 15.37 -4.73 16.53
C ASP A 288 14.01 -4.99 17.16
N ALA A 289 13.85 -4.63 18.45
CA ALA A 289 12.60 -4.82 19.19
C ALA A 289 11.40 -4.04 18.62
N VAL A 290 11.67 -3.11 17.71
CA VAL A 290 10.68 -2.20 17.10
C VAL A 290 10.84 -2.22 15.60
N TRP A 291 9.72 -2.42 14.88
CA TRP A 291 9.72 -2.28 13.43
C TRP A 291 9.85 -0.81 13.02
N ARG A 292 10.80 -0.54 12.12
CA ARG A 292 11.10 0.80 11.60
C ARG A 292 11.15 0.74 10.08
N GLU A 293 10.24 1.41 9.44
CA GLU A 293 10.21 1.53 7.97
C GLU A 293 9.57 2.87 7.59
N VAL A 294 10.08 3.46 6.54
CA VAL A 294 9.46 4.63 5.93
C VAL A 294 8.36 4.16 4.98
N PRO A 295 7.08 4.51 5.22
CA PRO A 295 6.01 4.16 4.30
C PRO A 295 6.33 4.66 2.90
N SER A 296 6.20 3.77 1.92
CA SER A 296 6.45 4.11 0.52
C SER A 296 5.45 3.43 -0.38
N ARG A 297 5.12 4.11 -1.49
CA ARG A 297 4.22 3.61 -2.52
C ARG A 297 4.84 3.82 -3.88
N TRP A 298 4.50 2.97 -4.80
CA TRP A 298 4.87 3.13 -6.20
C TRP A 298 3.73 2.71 -7.11
N SER A 299 3.77 3.20 -8.34
CA SER A 299 2.81 2.85 -9.38
C SER A 299 3.48 2.95 -10.74
N PHE A 300 3.04 2.12 -11.67
CA PHE A 300 3.39 2.25 -13.08
C PHE A 300 2.29 3.02 -13.81
N GLN A 301 2.71 4.08 -14.52
CA GLN A 301 1.86 4.82 -15.43
C GLN A 301 2.42 4.63 -16.85
N GLY A 302 2.03 3.54 -17.49
CA GLY A 302 2.70 3.03 -18.68
C GLY A 302 4.14 2.61 -18.34
N THR A 303 5.13 3.21 -18.98
CA THR A 303 6.56 2.98 -18.70
C THR A 303 7.13 3.87 -17.60
N THR A 304 6.38 4.87 -17.14
CA THR A 304 6.82 5.82 -16.13
C THR A 304 6.47 5.34 -14.74
N ARG A 305 7.43 5.33 -13.83
CA ARG A 305 7.22 5.00 -12.42
C ARG A 305 6.97 6.25 -11.61
N VAL A 306 5.95 6.20 -10.77
CA VAL A 306 5.61 7.25 -9.80
C VAL A 306 5.80 6.69 -8.40
N PHE A 307 6.44 7.45 -7.53
CA PHE A 307 6.77 7.03 -6.17
C PHE A 307 6.39 8.10 -5.16
N THR A 308 5.99 7.67 -3.99
CA THR A 308 5.89 8.53 -2.80
C THR A 308 6.51 7.82 -1.60
N ALA A 309 7.22 8.54 -0.74
CA ALA A 309 7.76 8.01 0.50
C ALA A 309 7.76 9.06 1.61
N GLY A 310 7.61 8.64 2.86
CA GLY A 310 7.65 9.48 4.03
C GLY A 310 6.28 9.85 4.59
N ALA A 311 6.22 10.98 5.29
CA ALA A 311 5.02 11.46 6.00
C ALA A 311 3.86 11.78 5.06
N ALA A 312 2.65 11.88 5.61
CA ALA A 312 1.51 12.36 4.84
C ALA A 312 1.75 13.81 4.37
N TYR A 313 1.39 14.12 3.12
CA TYR A 313 1.62 15.46 2.54
C TYR A 313 1.08 16.60 3.42
N ARG A 314 -0.09 16.42 4.03
CA ARG A 314 -0.74 17.44 4.87
C ARG A 314 0.07 17.90 6.10
N VAL A 315 1.13 17.20 6.48
CA VAL A 315 1.98 17.54 7.65
C VAL A 315 3.31 18.14 7.25
N CYS A 316 3.58 18.28 5.94
CA CYS A 316 4.77 18.90 5.38
C CYS A 316 4.53 20.40 5.15
N ASP A 317 5.62 21.18 5.01
CA ASP A 317 5.52 22.48 4.35
C ASP A 317 5.00 22.24 2.92
N PRO A 318 3.99 23.00 2.46
CA PRO A 318 3.40 22.77 1.15
C PRO A 318 4.30 23.18 -0.04
N THR A 319 5.41 23.90 0.22
CA THR A 319 6.33 24.36 -0.81
C THR A 319 7.47 23.35 -0.99
N PRO A 320 7.47 22.55 -2.07
CA PRO A 320 8.53 21.58 -2.30
C PRO A 320 9.79 22.23 -2.86
N VAL A 321 10.94 21.60 -2.60
CA VAL A 321 12.11 21.77 -3.46
C VAL A 321 11.95 20.86 -4.67
N VAL A 322 11.97 21.44 -5.87
CA VAL A 322 11.75 20.70 -7.12
C VAL A 322 13.10 20.44 -7.78
N LEU A 323 13.39 19.17 -8.07
CA LEU A 323 14.56 18.73 -8.81
C LEU A 323 14.12 18.10 -10.13
N GLY A 324 14.70 18.55 -11.24
CA GLY A 324 14.31 18.11 -12.58
C GLY A 324 12.99 18.73 -13.04
N ASP A 325 12.25 18.01 -13.86
CA ASP A 325 10.98 18.47 -14.45
C ASP A 325 9.88 17.41 -14.25
N PRO A 326 9.10 17.51 -13.17
CA PRO A 326 7.97 16.60 -12.94
C PRO A 326 6.93 16.62 -14.06
N ALA A 327 6.68 17.79 -14.68
CA ALA A 327 5.72 17.92 -15.78
C ALA A 327 6.19 17.17 -17.03
N ALA A 328 7.49 17.11 -17.27
CA ALA A 328 8.06 16.28 -18.33
C ALA A 328 8.19 14.78 -17.93
N GLY A 329 7.63 14.36 -16.80
CA GLY A 329 7.67 12.98 -16.32
C GLY A 329 9.04 12.55 -15.74
N ARG A 330 9.91 13.49 -15.37
CA ARG A 330 11.25 13.21 -14.81
C ARG A 330 11.65 14.23 -13.74
N GLY A 331 11.16 14.06 -12.52
CA GLY A 331 11.47 14.99 -11.45
C GLY A 331 11.25 14.41 -10.06
N GLN A 332 11.70 15.17 -9.07
CA GLN A 332 11.47 14.92 -7.65
C GLN A 332 10.92 16.17 -6.98
N LEU A 333 10.07 15.93 -6.00
CA LEU A 333 9.51 16.93 -5.10
C LEU A 333 9.93 16.53 -3.68
N LEU A 334 10.64 17.41 -3.01
CA LEU A 334 11.17 17.20 -1.67
C LEU A 334 10.43 18.12 -0.70
N PHE A 335 9.80 17.55 0.31
CA PHE A 335 9.01 18.28 1.28
C PHE A 335 9.64 18.22 2.66
N PHE A 336 9.77 19.38 3.28
CA PHE A 336 10.44 19.56 4.56
C PHE A 336 9.43 19.90 5.67
N SER A 337 9.91 19.94 6.92
CA SER A 337 9.11 20.30 8.08
C SER A 337 8.80 21.80 8.18
N GLY A 338 9.46 22.61 7.37
CA GLY A 338 9.34 24.06 7.30
C GLY A 338 10.32 24.66 6.30
N PRO A 339 10.30 25.99 6.13
CA PRO A 339 11.12 26.71 5.16
C PRO A 339 12.52 27.11 5.67
N HIS A 340 12.97 26.58 6.82
CA HIS A 340 14.21 27.00 7.48
C HIS A 340 15.36 26.03 7.24
N ASP A 341 16.60 26.50 7.45
CA ASP A 341 17.83 25.74 7.21
C ASP A 341 18.01 24.50 8.10
N ASP A 342 17.30 24.43 9.24
CA ASP A 342 17.25 23.28 10.15
C ASP A 342 16.07 22.33 9.89
N SER A 343 15.43 22.49 8.75
CA SER A 343 14.25 21.71 8.40
C SER A 343 14.59 20.26 8.10
N VAL A 344 13.69 19.36 8.49
CA VAL A 344 13.82 17.92 8.32
C VAL A 344 13.12 17.49 7.03
N LEU A 345 13.79 16.66 6.20
CA LEU A 345 13.15 16.04 5.05
C LEU A 345 12.11 15.03 5.50
N LEU A 346 10.83 15.32 5.26
CA LEU A 346 9.70 14.50 5.72
C LEU A 346 9.11 13.63 4.62
N ARG A 347 9.13 14.10 3.36
CA ARG A 347 8.48 13.41 2.25
C ARG A 347 9.24 13.58 0.96
N VAL A 348 9.23 12.56 0.13
CA VAL A 348 9.77 12.54 -1.22
C VAL A 348 8.70 12.02 -2.17
N GLU A 349 8.46 12.76 -3.23
CA GLU A 349 7.64 12.34 -4.36
C GLU A 349 8.51 12.34 -5.62
N THR A 350 8.36 11.33 -6.47
CA THR A 350 9.26 11.17 -7.62
C THR A 350 8.48 10.63 -8.81
N ILE A 351 8.77 11.18 -9.99
CA ILE A 351 8.25 10.69 -11.26
C ILE A 351 9.41 10.38 -12.20
N GLY A 352 9.46 9.19 -12.78
CA GLY A 352 10.40 8.77 -13.83
C GLY A 352 11.87 8.60 -13.40
N LEU A 353 12.22 8.69 -12.10
CA LEU A 353 13.59 8.67 -11.58
C LEU A 353 13.76 7.66 -10.41
N PRO A 354 13.62 6.34 -10.62
CA PRO A 354 13.72 5.35 -9.53
C PRO A 354 15.01 5.41 -8.72
N PRO A 355 16.22 5.56 -9.30
CA PRO A 355 17.44 5.65 -8.53
C PRO A 355 17.48 6.87 -7.60
N ALA A 356 17.01 8.03 -8.08
CA ALA A 356 16.94 9.26 -7.31
C ALA A 356 15.93 9.12 -6.15
N HIS A 357 14.77 8.48 -6.39
CA HIS A 357 13.81 8.17 -5.32
C HIS A 357 14.46 7.34 -4.21
N ASN A 358 15.14 6.26 -4.54
CA ASN A 358 15.79 5.39 -3.56
C ASN A 358 16.90 6.11 -2.78
N ALA A 359 17.63 7.03 -3.42
CA ALA A 359 18.62 7.85 -2.74
C ALA A 359 17.96 8.82 -1.74
N ALA A 360 16.94 9.56 -2.18
CA ALA A 360 16.22 10.52 -1.35
C ALA A 360 15.43 9.84 -0.20
N LYS A 361 14.81 8.68 -0.45
CA LYS A 361 14.13 7.89 0.60
C LYS A 361 15.05 7.57 1.78
N ARG A 362 16.34 7.31 1.54
CA ARG A 362 17.32 7.03 2.62
C ARG A 362 17.68 8.25 3.46
N LEU A 363 17.35 9.43 2.98
CA LEU A 363 17.62 10.71 3.65
C LEU A 363 16.39 11.25 4.39
N LEU A 364 15.26 10.55 4.32
CA LEU A 364 14.08 10.92 5.11
C LEU A 364 14.43 10.96 6.60
N GLY A 365 14.06 12.06 7.26
CA GLY A 365 14.41 12.34 8.65
C GLY A 365 15.74 13.06 8.84
N SER A 366 16.51 13.27 7.79
CA SER A 366 17.75 14.05 7.87
C SER A 366 17.46 15.56 7.88
N VAL A 367 18.33 16.31 8.58
CA VAL A 367 18.27 17.77 8.67
C VAL A 367 19.07 18.39 7.51
N LEU A 368 18.59 19.49 6.94
CA LEU A 368 19.35 20.27 5.97
C LEU A 368 20.57 20.91 6.64
N ALA A 369 21.74 20.70 6.06
CA ALA A 369 22.99 21.30 6.52
C ALA A 369 23.28 22.67 5.90
N GLU A 370 22.83 22.83 4.67
CA GLU A 370 23.05 24.03 3.88
C GLU A 370 21.72 24.40 3.25
N GLY A 371 21.11 25.48 3.58
CA GLY A 371 19.75 25.90 3.25
C GLY A 371 19.13 25.38 1.95
N LEU A 372 17.83 25.48 1.83
CA LEU A 372 17.04 25.01 0.67
C LEU A 372 17.58 25.52 -0.68
N ASP A 373 18.16 26.73 -0.69
CA ASP A 373 18.76 27.36 -1.88
C ASP A 373 19.91 26.55 -2.46
N ALA A 374 20.71 25.88 -1.64
CA ALA A 374 21.84 25.07 -2.10
C ALA A 374 21.42 23.87 -2.93
N ILE A 375 20.23 23.29 -2.63
CA ILE A 375 19.64 22.19 -3.41
C ILE A 375 19.05 22.73 -4.71
N ALA A 376 18.41 23.89 -4.67
CA ALA A 376 17.87 24.56 -5.85
C ALA A 376 18.97 24.98 -6.84
N ASP A 377 20.17 25.34 -6.33
CA ASP A 377 21.34 25.75 -7.13
C ASP A 377 22.11 24.55 -7.75
N GLY A 378 21.60 23.33 -7.63
CA GLY A 378 22.14 22.17 -8.37
C GLY A 378 23.11 21.30 -7.59
N ARG A 379 23.25 21.44 -6.26
CA ARG A 379 23.93 20.43 -5.45
C ARG A 379 23.10 19.16 -5.39
N ASP A 380 23.79 18.04 -5.39
CA ASP A 380 23.10 16.76 -5.19
C ASP A 380 22.54 16.69 -3.75
N LEU A 381 21.36 16.11 -3.60
CA LEU A 381 20.68 15.98 -2.33
C LEU A 381 21.55 15.32 -1.23
N PRO A 382 22.37 14.27 -1.51
CA PRO A 382 23.30 13.70 -0.53
C PRO A 382 24.34 14.68 0.02
N GLY A 383 24.78 15.67 -0.76
CA GLY A 383 25.74 16.68 -0.33
C GLY A 383 25.13 17.83 0.47
N ALA A 384 23.83 18.07 0.30
CA ALA A 384 23.11 19.16 0.97
C ALA A 384 22.51 18.76 2.34
N VAL A 385 22.48 17.47 2.65
CA VAL A 385 21.84 16.91 3.85
C VAL A 385 22.91 16.31 4.75
N THR A 386 23.11 16.84 5.96
CA THR A 386 23.89 16.14 6.98
C THR A 386 23.04 15.01 7.55
N ARG A 387 23.59 13.80 7.53
CA ARG A 387 23.16 12.77 8.45
C ARG A 387 23.53 13.26 9.85
N ALA A 388 22.55 13.69 10.63
CA ALA A 388 22.76 13.74 12.05
C ALA A 388 23.23 12.34 12.46
N GLU A 389 24.28 12.23 13.27
CA GLU A 389 24.66 11.01 13.98
C GLU A 389 23.60 10.68 15.06
N ALA A 390 22.34 10.79 14.70
CA ALA A 390 21.21 10.49 15.55
C ALA A 390 20.80 9.04 15.29
N PRO A 391 20.41 8.31 16.32
CA PRO A 391 19.68 7.07 16.14
C PRO A 391 18.55 7.34 15.16
N ALA A 392 18.19 6.34 14.35
CA ALA A 392 17.14 6.44 13.31
C ALA A 392 15.99 7.33 13.81
N PRO A 393 15.59 8.35 13.05
CA PRO A 393 14.78 9.43 13.55
C PRO A 393 13.56 8.86 14.25
N ASP A 394 13.41 9.23 15.51
CA ASP A 394 12.18 9.04 16.25
C ASP A 394 11.19 10.02 15.60
N PHE A 395 10.41 9.55 14.64
CA PHE A 395 9.37 10.31 14.00
C PHE A 395 8.22 10.54 15.00
N ASP A 396 8.52 11.15 16.17
CA ASP A 396 7.47 11.59 17.08
C ASP A 396 6.75 12.80 16.47
N MET A 397 5.90 12.49 15.52
CA MET A 397 5.01 13.45 14.85
C MET A 397 3.96 14.04 15.81
N ARG A 398 3.80 13.47 17.02
CA ARG A 398 2.84 14.00 18.04
C ARG A 398 3.31 15.32 18.66
N ALA A 399 4.60 15.58 18.71
CA ALA A 399 5.14 16.80 19.31
C ALA A 399 4.78 18.07 18.50
N ARG A 400 4.56 17.95 17.19
CA ARG A 400 4.28 19.10 16.31
C ARG A 400 2.81 19.31 15.93
N SER A 401 1.91 18.35 16.15
CA SER A 401 0.46 18.50 15.91
C SER A 401 -0.27 19.31 17.01
N ARG A 402 0.46 19.80 18.01
CA ARG A 402 -0.09 20.60 19.13
C ARG A 402 0.02 22.13 18.96
N GLN A 403 0.20 22.63 17.75
CA GLN A 403 -0.08 24.07 17.56
C GLN A 403 -1.60 24.29 17.61
N PRO A 404 -2.11 25.14 18.51
CA PRO A 404 -3.53 25.40 18.59
C PRO A 404 -3.99 26.07 17.30
N ALA A 405 -5.03 25.49 16.67
CA ALA A 405 -5.75 26.15 15.59
C ALA A 405 -6.16 27.55 16.07
N GLY A 406 -5.52 28.58 15.50
CA GLY A 406 -5.90 29.97 15.75
C GLY A 406 -7.37 30.13 15.39
N ARG A 407 -8.18 30.54 16.35
CA ARG A 407 -9.55 30.98 16.11
C ARG A 407 -9.49 32.11 15.09
N ILE A 408 -10.03 31.89 13.92
CA ILE A 408 -10.43 33.00 13.05
C ILE A 408 -11.74 33.51 13.58
N ALA A 409 -11.73 34.79 13.95
CA ALA A 409 -12.90 35.56 14.40
C ALA A 409 -13.82 35.85 13.20
#